data_db4c46a8f2c16441487548fece37bbca
#
_entry.id   db4c46a8f2c16441487548fece37bbca
#
_cell.length_a   1.000
_cell.length_b   1.000
_cell.length_c   1.000
_cell.angle_alpha   90.00
_cell.angle_beta   90.00
_cell.angle_gamma   90.00
#
_symmetry.space_group_name_H-M   'P 1'
#
loop_
_entity.id
_entity.type
_entity.pdbx_description
1 polymer ?
#
loop_
_entity_poly.entity_id
_entity_poly.type
_entity_poly.pdbx_seq_one_letter_code
_entity_poly.pdbx_strand_id
1 'polypeptide(L)'
;MTKIILKKGREDSLLRFHPWVFSGAIAQIVGEPAEGDIVGVFSQNGDFLAYGHYQVGSIAVRVLSFAGEDVLSPDFWRNMISRALKVRVAAGLAGTIPEPASPVAEPVFPVPELVEGPAPKPVEASDPELTKAQAPEPVEGPSFTNCYRLVHGEGDGLPGLIIDYYDGVCVMQAHSVGMFRAKGAICEALKSVFGQSLKAVYDKSSGTAPFKAGLDLVDGYLYRSADFSDDEQVVLENGHKFFVNWTEGQKTGFFLDQRENRALVGKYSRGRNVLNLFCYTGGFSVYALGNGAVHVDSVDSSRKAVDMVERNMSLNGFDASRHTGYCTDAIEFLRNVPEDKYDLMIVDPPAFAKHRGALNNALRAYQRLNAAAISKVAPGGLIFTFSCSQVVDKEAFALAVFSAAAQTGRSVRILDRLNQPADHAVNIYHPEGEYLKGLLLYVE
;
A
#
# COMPACT_ATOMS: atom_id res chain seq x y z
N MET A 1 -34.27 8.33 -0.84
CA MET A 1 -32.80 8.51 -0.81
C MET A 1 -32.48 9.99 -0.65
N THR A 2 -31.62 10.33 0.27
CA THR A 2 -31.12 11.70 0.49
C THR A 2 -30.34 12.20 -0.72
N LYS A 3 -30.54 13.48 -1.07
CA LYS A 3 -29.85 14.12 -2.21
C LYS A 3 -28.87 15.19 -1.73
N ILE A 4 -27.66 15.13 -2.25
CA ILE A 4 -26.62 16.15 -2.09
C ILE A 4 -26.57 16.96 -3.38
N ILE A 5 -26.93 18.23 -3.33
CA ILE A 5 -26.93 19.12 -4.49
C ILE A 5 -25.67 19.97 -4.44
N LEU A 6 -24.88 19.96 -5.51
CA LEU A 6 -23.65 20.72 -5.60
C LEU A 6 -23.89 22.16 -6.03
N LYS A 7 -22.97 23.04 -5.64
CA LYS A 7 -22.90 24.42 -6.16
C LYS A 7 -22.51 24.38 -7.65
N LYS A 8 -23.01 25.34 -8.43
CA LYS A 8 -22.69 25.50 -9.86
C LYS A 8 -21.15 25.54 -10.05
N GLY A 9 -20.65 24.73 -10.99
CA GLY A 9 -19.23 24.62 -11.31
C GLY A 9 -18.39 23.83 -10.26
N ARG A 10 -19.05 23.15 -9.31
CA ARG A 10 -18.35 22.25 -8.37
C ARG A 10 -18.53 20.78 -8.72
N GLU A 11 -19.30 20.47 -9.76
CA GLU A 11 -19.46 19.16 -10.37
C GLU A 11 -18.24 18.70 -11.16
N ASP A 12 -17.36 19.61 -11.60
CA ASP A 12 -16.21 19.32 -12.46
C ASP A 12 -15.27 18.24 -11.92
N SER A 13 -15.07 18.18 -10.60
CA SER A 13 -14.25 17.13 -9.98
C SER A 13 -14.88 15.75 -10.13
N LEU A 14 -16.22 15.64 -9.97
CA LEU A 14 -16.93 14.37 -10.15
C LEU A 14 -17.02 13.97 -11.62
N LEU A 15 -17.19 14.93 -12.53
CA LEU A 15 -17.17 14.68 -13.98
C LEU A 15 -15.80 14.21 -14.46
N ARG A 16 -14.75 14.45 -13.67
CA ARG A 16 -13.40 13.91 -13.85
C ARG A 16 -13.11 12.71 -12.95
N PHE A 17 -14.15 12.05 -12.45
CA PHE A 17 -14.07 10.83 -11.64
C PHE A 17 -13.31 10.94 -10.32
N HIS A 18 -13.15 12.15 -9.75
CA HIS A 18 -12.57 12.31 -8.43
C HIS A 18 -13.48 11.69 -7.35
N PRO A 19 -12.99 10.78 -6.47
CA PRO A 19 -13.86 9.96 -5.61
C PRO A 19 -14.39 10.70 -4.37
N TRP A 20 -14.12 11.99 -4.19
CA TRP A 20 -14.56 12.75 -3.03
C TRP A 20 -15.38 13.99 -3.39
N VAL A 21 -16.45 14.21 -2.62
CA VAL A 21 -17.18 15.48 -2.57
C VAL A 21 -16.78 16.22 -1.29
N PHE A 22 -16.20 17.39 -1.44
CA PHE A 22 -15.85 18.22 -0.29
C PHE A 22 -17.07 19.01 0.21
N SER A 23 -17.18 19.22 1.54
CA SER A 23 -18.29 19.94 2.16
C SER A 23 -18.50 21.35 1.58
N GLY A 24 -17.40 22.03 1.22
CA GLY A 24 -17.45 23.35 0.58
C GLY A 24 -18.10 23.37 -0.81
N ALA A 25 -18.24 22.22 -1.49
CA ALA A 25 -18.88 22.09 -2.80
C ALA A 25 -20.40 21.95 -2.71
N ILE A 26 -20.96 21.66 -1.54
CA ILE A 26 -22.40 21.39 -1.34
C ILE A 26 -23.17 22.71 -1.27
N ALA A 27 -24.23 22.82 -2.09
CA ALA A 27 -25.21 23.92 -2.04
C ALA A 27 -26.33 23.57 -1.07
N GLN A 28 -26.87 22.35 -1.14
CA GLN A 28 -28.02 21.93 -0.35
C GLN A 28 -27.98 20.42 -0.08
N ILE A 29 -28.48 20.02 1.08
CA ILE A 29 -28.80 18.63 1.44
C ILE A 29 -30.32 18.53 1.53
N VAL A 30 -30.93 17.63 0.74
CA VAL A 30 -32.36 17.36 0.77
C VAL A 30 -32.58 16.05 1.47
N GLY A 31 -33.13 16.12 2.69
CA GLY A 31 -33.24 15.03 3.64
C GLY A 31 -32.25 15.18 4.79
N GLU A 32 -32.24 14.21 5.69
CA GLU A 32 -31.39 14.18 6.90
C GLU A 32 -30.55 12.90 6.90
N PRO A 33 -29.42 12.86 6.18
CA PRO A 33 -28.59 11.65 6.15
C PRO A 33 -27.86 11.47 7.48
N ALA A 34 -27.89 10.26 8.00
CA ALA A 34 -26.97 9.85 9.04
C ALA A 34 -25.57 9.59 8.44
N GLU A 35 -24.53 9.76 9.25
CA GLU A 35 -23.17 9.48 8.79
C GLU A 35 -23.03 8.00 8.36
N GLY A 36 -22.52 7.75 7.18
CA GLY A 36 -22.42 6.42 6.56
C GLY A 36 -23.59 6.03 5.67
N ASP A 37 -24.65 6.82 5.60
CA ASP A 37 -25.77 6.55 4.70
C ASP A 37 -25.38 6.71 3.24
N ILE A 38 -26.00 5.90 2.38
CA ILE A 38 -25.87 6.05 0.92
C ILE A 38 -26.73 7.25 0.48
N VAL A 39 -26.09 8.17 -0.24
CA VAL A 39 -26.70 9.38 -0.78
C VAL A 39 -26.47 9.49 -2.28
N GLY A 40 -27.41 10.13 -3.01
CA GLY A 40 -27.22 10.52 -4.39
C GLY A 40 -26.65 11.94 -4.47
N VAL A 41 -25.67 12.16 -5.34
CA VAL A 41 -25.07 13.46 -5.61
C VAL A 41 -25.59 13.99 -6.94
N PHE A 42 -25.99 15.27 -6.97
CA PHE A 42 -26.63 15.90 -8.12
C PHE A 42 -25.98 17.24 -8.43
N SER A 43 -25.97 17.62 -9.72
CA SER A 43 -25.64 18.97 -10.16
C SER A 43 -26.70 19.97 -9.66
N GLN A 44 -26.41 21.27 -9.76
CA GLN A 44 -27.40 22.32 -9.46
C GLN A 44 -28.62 22.25 -10.39
N ASN A 45 -28.46 21.72 -11.60
CA ASN A 45 -29.54 21.57 -12.59
C ASN A 45 -30.38 20.29 -12.32
N GLY A 46 -30.01 19.46 -11.37
CA GLY A 46 -30.71 18.22 -11.04
C GLY A 46 -30.20 16.98 -11.76
N ASP A 47 -29.10 17.08 -12.52
CA ASP A 47 -28.48 15.92 -13.17
C ASP A 47 -27.83 15.03 -12.11
N PHE A 48 -28.06 13.72 -12.20
CA PHE A 48 -27.42 12.74 -11.32
C PHE A 48 -25.92 12.61 -11.67
N LEU A 49 -25.07 12.61 -10.65
CA LEU A 49 -23.60 12.53 -10.82
C LEU A 49 -22.98 11.29 -10.21
N ALA A 50 -23.43 10.89 -9.00
CA ALA A 50 -22.80 9.77 -8.30
C ALA A 50 -23.66 9.26 -7.13
N TYR A 51 -23.39 8.05 -6.68
CA TYR A 51 -23.73 7.54 -5.34
C TYR A 51 -22.50 7.48 -4.45
N GLY A 52 -22.69 7.66 -3.14
CA GLY A 52 -21.60 7.52 -2.18
C GLY A 52 -22.07 7.51 -0.74
N HIS A 53 -21.13 7.24 0.18
CA HIS A 53 -21.37 7.33 1.61
C HIS A 53 -21.25 8.78 2.09
N TYR A 54 -22.29 9.26 2.78
CA TYR A 54 -22.25 10.54 3.47
C TYR A 54 -21.35 10.50 4.69
N GLN A 55 -20.60 11.55 4.94
CA GLN A 55 -19.70 11.69 6.08
C GLN A 55 -19.70 13.11 6.63
N VAL A 56 -19.63 13.25 7.94
CA VAL A 56 -19.46 14.54 8.62
C VAL A 56 -17.97 14.93 8.59
N GLY A 57 -17.63 16.05 7.91
CA GLY A 57 -16.26 16.51 7.82
C GLY A 57 -15.94 17.28 6.54
N SER A 58 -14.65 17.43 6.24
CA SER A 58 -14.20 18.11 5.01
C SER A 58 -14.54 17.31 3.75
N ILE A 59 -14.43 15.99 3.79
CA ILE A 59 -14.90 15.07 2.76
C ILE A 59 -16.32 14.67 3.15
N ALA A 60 -17.32 15.24 2.48
CA ALA A 60 -18.72 15.04 2.82
C ALA A 60 -19.35 13.83 2.13
N VAL A 61 -18.86 13.42 0.96
CA VAL A 61 -19.27 12.17 0.32
C VAL A 61 -18.06 11.45 -0.23
N ARG A 62 -17.97 10.14 0.05
CA ARG A 62 -17.03 9.22 -0.57
C ARG A 62 -17.78 8.43 -1.64
N VAL A 63 -17.43 8.65 -2.90
CA VAL A 63 -18.14 8.10 -4.05
C VAL A 63 -17.89 6.60 -4.17
N LEU A 64 -18.96 5.85 -4.36
CA LEU A 64 -18.96 4.40 -4.61
C LEU A 64 -19.22 4.08 -6.09
N SER A 65 -20.04 4.91 -6.76
CA SER A 65 -20.38 4.73 -8.17
C SER A 65 -20.66 6.06 -8.82
N PHE A 66 -20.13 6.28 -10.03
CA PHE A 66 -20.31 7.54 -10.79
C PHE A 66 -21.52 7.54 -11.72
N ALA A 67 -22.01 6.41 -12.14
CA ALA A 67 -23.25 6.29 -12.91
C ALA A 67 -23.67 4.82 -13.10
N GLY A 68 -24.97 4.57 -13.14
CA GLY A 68 -25.54 3.34 -13.67
C GLY A 68 -25.44 2.06 -12.82
N GLU A 69 -24.62 2.05 -11.80
CA GLU A 69 -24.54 0.91 -10.87
C GLU A 69 -25.48 1.13 -9.69
N ASP A 70 -26.37 0.18 -9.46
CA ASP A 70 -27.21 0.18 -8.27
C ASP A 70 -26.39 -0.21 -7.05
N VAL A 71 -25.93 0.79 -6.30
CA VAL A 71 -25.18 0.60 -5.04
C VAL A 71 -26.00 -0.08 -3.94
N LEU A 72 -27.31 -0.20 -4.13
CA LEU A 72 -28.23 -0.92 -3.24
C LEU A 72 -28.44 -2.36 -3.70
N SER A 73 -27.95 -2.74 -4.88
CA SER A 73 -28.03 -4.12 -5.36
C SER A 73 -27.25 -5.06 -4.41
N PRO A 74 -27.80 -6.23 -4.09
CA PRO A 74 -27.07 -7.27 -3.35
C PRO A 74 -25.75 -7.66 -3.99
N ASP A 75 -25.64 -7.51 -5.31
CA ASP A 75 -24.45 -7.87 -6.08
C ASP A 75 -23.37 -6.78 -6.10
N PHE A 76 -23.67 -5.57 -5.66
CA PHE A 76 -22.73 -4.44 -5.74
C PHE A 76 -21.37 -4.76 -5.10
N TRP A 77 -21.35 -5.19 -3.85
CA TRP A 77 -20.11 -5.51 -3.14
C TRP A 77 -19.35 -6.67 -3.77
N ARG A 78 -20.07 -7.71 -4.23
CA ARG A 78 -19.47 -8.84 -4.94
C ARG A 78 -18.77 -8.37 -6.22
N ASN A 79 -19.42 -7.51 -7.00
CA ASN A 79 -18.86 -6.99 -8.24
C ASN A 79 -17.62 -6.12 -7.95
N MET A 80 -17.66 -5.27 -6.93
CA MET A 80 -16.51 -4.43 -6.56
C MET A 80 -15.32 -5.26 -6.07
N ILE A 81 -15.53 -6.27 -5.23
CA ILE A 81 -14.47 -7.19 -4.78
C ILE A 81 -13.91 -7.99 -5.98
N SER A 82 -14.77 -8.46 -6.88
CA SER A 82 -14.32 -9.17 -8.08
C SER A 82 -13.48 -8.28 -9.01
N ARG A 83 -13.83 -6.99 -9.17
CA ARG A 83 -13.01 -6.02 -9.92
C ARG A 83 -11.65 -5.82 -9.27
N ALA A 84 -11.61 -5.63 -7.96
CA ALA A 84 -10.36 -5.48 -7.22
C ALA A 84 -9.47 -6.73 -7.39
N LEU A 85 -10.04 -7.93 -7.31
CA LEU A 85 -9.31 -9.18 -7.53
C LEU A 85 -8.79 -9.31 -8.98
N LYS A 86 -9.57 -8.90 -10.00
CA LYS A 86 -9.09 -8.87 -11.40
C LYS A 86 -7.84 -8.01 -11.58
N VAL A 87 -7.73 -6.89 -10.88
CA VAL A 87 -6.51 -6.05 -10.88
C VAL A 87 -5.31 -6.84 -10.34
N ARG A 88 -5.49 -7.62 -9.26
CA ARG A 88 -4.42 -8.47 -8.67
C ARG A 88 -4.04 -9.63 -9.57
N VAL A 89 -5.01 -10.20 -10.28
CA VAL A 89 -4.74 -11.22 -11.33
C VAL A 89 -3.92 -10.60 -12.48
N ALA A 90 -4.33 -9.43 -12.97
CA ALA A 90 -3.60 -8.72 -14.04
C ALA A 90 -2.18 -8.31 -13.60
N ALA A 91 -1.97 -8.04 -12.30
CA ALA A 91 -0.66 -7.76 -11.72
C ALA A 91 0.18 -9.03 -11.42
N GLY A 92 -0.32 -10.23 -11.71
CA GLY A 92 0.36 -11.51 -11.46
C GLY A 92 0.44 -11.92 -9.98
N LEU A 93 -0.38 -11.32 -9.12
CA LEU A 93 -0.36 -11.55 -7.67
C LEU A 93 -1.40 -12.58 -7.20
N ALA A 94 -2.43 -12.81 -7.99
CA ALA A 94 -3.48 -13.79 -7.71
C ALA A 94 -3.64 -14.75 -8.90
N GLY A 95 -4.03 -15.99 -8.64
CA GLY A 95 -4.40 -16.95 -9.68
C GLY A 95 -5.68 -16.54 -10.39
N THR A 96 -5.94 -17.15 -11.56
CA THR A 96 -7.18 -16.93 -12.33
C THR A 96 -8.40 -17.30 -11.49
N ILE A 97 -9.38 -16.39 -11.45
CA ILE A 97 -10.68 -16.64 -10.82
C ILE A 97 -11.43 -17.67 -11.68
N PRO A 98 -12.05 -18.71 -11.10
CA PRO A 98 -13.06 -19.46 -11.82
C PRO A 98 -14.15 -18.47 -12.28
N GLU A 99 -14.48 -18.46 -13.57
CA GLU A 99 -15.51 -17.56 -14.09
C GLU A 99 -16.83 -17.77 -13.33
N PRO A 100 -17.47 -16.70 -12.83
CA PRO A 100 -18.83 -16.81 -12.33
C PRO A 100 -19.74 -17.20 -13.49
N ALA A 101 -20.72 -18.05 -13.24
CA ALA A 101 -21.62 -18.66 -14.21
C ALA A 101 -22.57 -17.70 -14.97
N SER A 102 -22.26 -16.41 -15.06
CA SER A 102 -22.98 -15.42 -15.87
C SER A 102 -22.10 -14.20 -16.16
N PRO A 103 -22.09 -13.70 -17.41
CA PRO A 103 -21.32 -12.50 -17.76
C PRO A 103 -21.95 -11.28 -17.11
N VAL A 104 -21.20 -10.62 -16.25
CA VAL A 104 -21.52 -9.27 -15.80
C VAL A 104 -21.18 -8.32 -16.95
N ALA A 105 -22.17 -7.58 -17.46
CA ALA A 105 -21.94 -6.58 -18.50
C ALA A 105 -20.91 -5.56 -17.98
N GLU A 106 -19.83 -5.37 -18.74
CA GLU A 106 -18.86 -4.34 -18.42
C GLU A 106 -19.53 -2.95 -18.52
N PRO A 107 -19.33 -2.05 -17.56
CA PRO A 107 -19.89 -0.70 -17.65
C PRO A 107 -19.22 0.02 -18.83
N VAL A 108 -20.02 0.41 -19.80
CA VAL A 108 -19.58 1.31 -20.88
C VAL A 108 -19.49 2.71 -20.30
N PHE A 109 -18.28 3.15 -20.00
CA PHE A 109 -18.06 4.56 -19.66
C PHE A 109 -18.25 5.40 -20.92
N PRO A 110 -19.04 6.50 -20.87
CA PRO A 110 -19.09 7.43 -21.98
C PRO A 110 -17.69 8.05 -22.14
N VAL A 111 -17.03 7.71 -23.22
CA VAL A 111 -15.74 8.34 -23.59
C VAL A 111 -16.08 9.77 -24.07
N PRO A 112 -15.51 10.83 -23.46
CA PRO A 112 -15.62 12.16 -24.01
C PRO A 112 -15.06 12.15 -25.43
N GLU A 113 -15.76 12.74 -26.39
CA GLU A 113 -15.23 12.89 -27.75
C GLU A 113 -13.88 13.61 -27.69
N LEU A 114 -12.84 12.87 -28.05
CA LEU A 114 -11.52 13.44 -28.26
C LEU A 114 -11.59 14.34 -29.50
N VAL A 115 -11.34 15.63 -29.33
CA VAL A 115 -11.10 16.53 -30.45
C VAL A 115 -9.85 16.03 -31.17
N GLU A 116 -10.02 15.49 -32.37
CA GLU A 116 -8.93 15.02 -33.20
C GLU A 116 -7.99 16.18 -33.56
N GLY A 117 -6.81 16.19 -32.96
CA GLY A 117 -5.67 16.95 -33.46
C GLY A 117 -5.00 16.18 -34.61
N PRO A 118 -4.31 16.87 -35.54
CA PRO A 118 -3.71 16.22 -36.72
C PRO A 118 -2.69 15.16 -36.29
N ALA A 119 -2.83 13.96 -36.86
CA ALA A 119 -1.95 12.83 -36.62
C ALA A 119 -0.49 13.13 -36.94
N PRO A 120 0.48 12.75 -36.08
CA PRO A 120 1.90 12.89 -36.39
C PRO A 120 2.28 11.94 -37.57
N LYS A 121 3.06 12.47 -38.51
CA LYS A 121 3.57 11.69 -39.65
C LYS A 121 4.49 10.57 -39.17
N PRO A 122 4.47 9.39 -39.83
CA PRO A 122 5.38 8.29 -39.47
C PRO A 122 6.84 8.72 -39.68
N VAL A 123 7.70 8.46 -38.69
CA VAL A 123 9.13 8.55 -38.82
C VAL A 123 9.61 7.24 -39.46
N GLU A 124 10.24 7.32 -40.64
CA GLU A 124 10.86 6.19 -41.31
C GLU A 124 12.00 5.62 -40.42
N ALA A 125 11.91 4.33 -40.16
CA ALA A 125 12.95 3.60 -39.44
C ALA A 125 14.16 3.39 -40.34
N SER A 126 15.31 3.94 -39.98
CA SER A 126 16.59 3.60 -40.54
C SER A 126 17.47 2.92 -39.48
N ASP A 127 17.91 1.74 -39.85
CA ASP A 127 19.07 0.96 -39.44
C ASP A 127 18.84 -0.29 -38.55
N PRO A 128 19.06 -1.50 -39.13
CA PRO A 128 18.93 -2.76 -38.40
C PRO A 128 20.31 -3.34 -37.99
N GLU A 129 21.16 -2.57 -37.31
CA GLU A 129 22.40 -3.09 -36.72
C GLU A 129 22.73 -2.47 -35.35
N LEU A 130 21.87 -2.65 -34.39
CA LEU A 130 22.22 -2.52 -32.97
C LEU A 130 21.94 -3.86 -32.26
N THR A 131 22.91 -4.74 -32.49
CA THR A 131 23.47 -5.78 -31.60
C THR A 131 22.65 -6.19 -30.38
N LYS A 132 22.24 -7.42 -30.48
CA LYS A 132 21.99 -8.41 -29.41
C LYS A 132 22.82 -8.16 -28.14
N ALA A 133 22.35 -7.29 -27.28
CA ALA A 133 22.60 -7.40 -25.85
C ALA A 133 21.68 -8.52 -25.38
N GLN A 134 22.26 -9.68 -25.04
CA GLN A 134 21.55 -10.75 -24.38
C GLN A 134 20.95 -10.17 -23.08
N ALA A 135 19.62 -10.12 -23.04
CA ALA A 135 18.91 -9.93 -21.79
C ALA A 135 19.35 -11.06 -20.84
N PRO A 136 19.61 -10.78 -19.56
CA PRO A 136 19.89 -11.84 -18.62
C PRO A 136 18.72 -12.80 -18.61
N GLU A 137 19.02 -14.10 -18.74
CA GLU A 137 17.99 -15.15 -18.67
C GLU A 137 17.14 -14.97 -17.42
N PRO A 138 15.81 -15.03 -17.55
CA PRO A 138 14.95 -14.99 -16.37
C PRO A 138 15.32 -16.18 -15.50
N VAL A 139 15.61 -15.95 -14.23
CA VAL A 139 15.73 -17.00 -13.22
C VAL A 139 14.37 -17.67 -13.13
N GLU A 140 14.21 -18.80 -13.80
CA GLU A 140 12.99 -19.59 -13.81
C GLU A 140 12.74 -20.18 -12.41
N GLY A 141 11.66 -19.78 -11.80
CA GLY A 141 10.88 -20.40 -10.75
C GLY A 141 9.68 -19.50 -10.50
N PRO A 142 8.44 -20.01 -10.52
CA PRO A 142 7.30 -19.16 -10.20
C PRO A 142 7.52 -18.62 -8.77
N SER A 143 7.76 -17.32 -8.67
CA SER A 143 7.77 -16.63 -7.39
C SER A 143 6.35 -16.67 -6.84
N PHE A 144 6.04 -17.76 -6.14
CA PHE A 144 4.70 -17.97 -5.61
C PHE A 144 4.45 -16.97 -4.50
N THR A 145 3.43 -16.13 -4.68
CA THR A 145 2.94 -15.14 -3.71
C THR A 145 1.49 -15.47 -3.39
N ASN A 146 1.14 -15.63 -2.11
CA ASN A 146 -0.23 -15.85 -1.65
C ASN A 146 -0.69 -14.81 -0.61
N CYS A 147 0.01 -13.67 -0.57
CA CYS A 147 -0.37 -12.53 0.26
C CYS A 147 -0.26 -11.23 -0.54
N TYR A 148 -1.34 -10.44 -0.52
CA TYR A 148 -1.42 -9.17 -1.25
C TYR A 148 -2.53 -8.29 -0.71
N ARG A 149 -2.49 -7.00 -0.99
CA ARG A 149 -3.61 -6.09 -0.74
C ARG A 149 -4.69 -6.32 -1.78
N LEU A 150 -5.83 -6.87 -1.34
CA LEU A 150 -6.98 -7.13 -2.20
C LEU A 150 -7.75 -5.85 -2.53
N VAL A 151 -7.92 -4.94 -1.56
CA VAL A 151 -8.60 -3.66 -1.75
C VAL A 151 -7.77 -2.52 -1.18
N HIS A 152 -7.48 -1.52 -2.01
CA HIS A 152 -6.71 -0.31 -1.65
C HIS A 152 -7.56 0.96 -1.79
N GLY A 153 -8.64 1.04 -1.05
CA GLY A 153 -9.47 2.25 -0.92
C GLY A 153 -9.90 2.85 -2.26
N GLU A 154 -9.57 4.12 -2.43
CA GLU A 154 -9.86 4.91 -3.63
C GLU A 154 -9.24 4.32 -4.91
N GLY A 155 -8.14 3.61 -4.78
CA GLY A 155 -7.47 2.91 -5.89
C GLY A 155 -8.33 1.85 -6.54
N ASP A 156 -9.20 1.20 -5.75
CA ASP A 156 -10.11 0.15 -6.20
C ASP A 156 -11.58 0.60 -6.25
N GLY A 157 -11.84 1.93 -6.15
CA GLY A 157 -13.20 2.47 -6.16
C GLY A 157 -14.02 2.19 -4.90
N LEU A 158 -13.36 1.80 -3.80
CA LEU A 158 -13.95 1.54 -2.49
C LEU A 158 -13.38 2.48 -1.42
N PRO A 159 -13.63 3.80 -1.50
CA PRO A 159 -13.00 4.81 -0.68
C PRO A 159 -13.12 4.54 0.82
N GLY A 160 -11.96 4.41 1.48
CA GLY A 160 -11.90 4.14 2.91
C GLY A 160 -12.06 2.67 3.30
N LEU A 161 -11.87 1.73 2.37
CA LEU A 161 -11.79 0.29 2.65
C LEU A 161 -10.40 -0.24 2.32
N ILE A 162 -9.79 -0.94 3.26
CA ILE A 162 -8.57 -1.72 3.06
C ILE A 162 -8.92 -3.19 3.32
N ILE A 163 -8.47 -4.09 2.43
CA ILE A 163 -8.53 -5.52 2.66
C ILE A 163 -7.20 -6.12 2.23
N ASP A 164 -6.52 -6.78 3.15
CA ASP A 164 -5.32 -7.57 2.88
C ASP A 164 -5.66 -9.05 2.91
N TYR A 165 -5.19 -9.78 1.91
CA TYR A 165 -5.39 -11.22 1.75
C TYR A 165 -4.12 -11.96 2.14
N TYR A 166 -4.25 -12.96 2.99
CA TYR A 166 -3.18 -13.81 3.52
C TYR A 166 -3.59 -15.28 3.40
N ASP A 167 -3.34 -15.90 2.24
CA ASP A 167 -3.61 -17.32 1.97
C ASP A 167 -4.98 -17.80 2.49
N GLY A 168 -6.05 -17.18 2.04
CA GLY A 168 -7.43 -17.50 2.44
C GLY A 168 -7.98 -16.69 3.61
N VAL A 169 -7.17 -15.91 4.30
CA VAL A 169 -7.63 -14.98 5.35
C VAL A 169 -7.69 -13.57 4.80
N CYS A 170 -8.85 -12.92 4.89
CA CYS A 170 -9.02 -11.50 4.58
C CYS A 170 -9.04 -10.68 5.87
N VAL A 171 -8.10 -9.75 6.00
CA VAL A 171 -8.07 -8.79 7.11
C VAL A 171 -8.52 -7.44 6.60
N MET A 172 -9.64 -6.93 7.11
CA MET A 172 -10.22 -5.68 6.66
C MET A 172 -10.05 -4.55 7.67
N GLN A 173 -9.90 -3.33 7.15
CA GLN A 173 -9.91 -2.10 7.92
C GLN A 173 -10.85 -1.09 7.25
N ALA A 174 -11.84 -0.61 7.99
CA ALA A 174 -12.69 0.49 7.58
C ALA A 174 -12.11 1.82 8.10
N HIS A 175 -11.96 2.77 7.20
CA HIS A 175 -11.51 4.14 7.48
C HIS A 175 -12.64 5.17 7.35
N SER A 176 -13.88 4.72 7.14
CA SER A 176 -15.09 5.54 7.09
C SER A 176 -16.26 4.83 7.75
N VAL A 177 -17.23 5.60 8.22
CA VAL A 177 -18.45 5.06 8.86
C VAL A 177 -19.24 4.18 7.90
N GLY A 178 -19.35 4.59 6.63
CA GLY A 178 -20.08 3.83 5.62
C GLY A 178 -19.45 2.46 5.36
N MET A 179 -18.12 2.38 5.25
CA MET A 179 -17.42 1.09 5.09
C MET A 179 -17.53 0.22 6.34
N PHE A 180 -17.46 0.82 7.54
CA PHE A 180 -17.65 0.07 8.78
C PHE A 180 -19.06 -0.52 8.89
N ARG A 181 -20.09 0.23 8.52
CA ARG A 181 -21.48 -0.27 8.49
C ARG A 181 -21.69 -1.34 7.43
N ALA A 182 -20.99 -1.26 6.31
CA ALA A 182 -21.08 -2.23 5.21
C ALA A 182 -20.31 -3.54 5.46
N LYS A 183 -19.55 -3.67 6.58
CA LYS A 183 -18.65 -4.81 6.82
C LYS A 183 -19.31 -6.19 6.70
N GLY A 184 -20.57 -6.33 7.09
CA GLY A 184 -21.33 -7.57 6.92
C GLY A 184 -21.58 -7.92 5.45
N ALA A 185 -22.01 -6.94 4.64
CA ALA A 185 -22.21 -7.12 3.20
C ALA A 185 -20.91 -7.38 2.45
N ILE A 186 -19.82 -6.72 2.84
CA ILE A 186 -18.47 -6.95 2.31
C ILE A 186 -18.01 -8.38 2.66
N CYS A 187 -18.26 -8.85 3.89
CA CYS A 187 -17.94 -10.22 4.30
C CYS A 187 -18.68 -11.26 3.44
N GLU A 188 -19.98 -11.09 3.20
CA GLU A 188 -20.73 -11.99 2.31
C GLU A 188 -20.23 -11.94 0.86
N ALA A 189 -19.82 -10.76 0.38
CA ALA A 189 -19.18 -10.62 -0.93
C ALA A 189 -17.87 -11.40 -1.03
N LEU A 190 -16.99 -11.32 -0.01
CA LEU A 190 -15.74 -12.09 0.06
C LEU A 190 -16.04 -13.60 0.07
N LYS A 191 -17.02 -14.06 0.84
CA LYS A 191 -17.47 -15.48 0.82
C LYS A 191 -17.92 -15.90 -0.58
N SER A 192 -18.68 -15.06 -1.26
CA SER A 192 -19.15 -15.34 -2.63
C SER A 192 -18.01 -15.39 -3.66
N VAL A 193 -17.02 -14.50 -3.54
CA VAL A 193 -15.91 -14.41 -4.51
C VAL A 193 -14.88 -15.51 -4.29
N PHE A 194 -14.51 -15.81 -3.06
CA PHE A 194 -13.46 -16.79 -2.74
C PHE A 194 -14.00 -18.20 -2.50
N GLY A 195 -15.29 -18.36 -2.22
CA GLY A 195 -15.92 -19.67 -1.97
C GLY A 195 -15.19 -20.46 -0.89
N GLN A 196 -14.86 -21.72 -1.21
CA GLN A 196 -14.20 -22.64 -0.27
C GLN A 196 -12.74 -22.26 0.06
N SER A 197 -12.10 -21.41 -0.75
CA SER A 197 -10.73 -20.95 -0.46
C SER A 197 -10.67 -19.89 0.64
N LEU A 198 -11.83 -19.32 1.04
CA LEU A 198 -11.88 -18.35 2.13
C LEU A 198 -11.89 -19.07 3.49
N LYS A 199 -10.82 -18.90 4.26
CA LYS A 199 -10.66 -19.45 5.61
C LYS A 199 -11.29 -18.56 6.67
N ALA A 200 -11.07 -17.22 6.58
CA ALA A 200 -11.60 -16.27 7.55
C ALA A 200 -11.72 -14.85 7.00
N VAL A 201 -12.58 -14.04 7.62
CA VAL A 201 -12.62 -12.57 7.46
C VAL A 201 -12.50 -11.97 8.86
N TYR A 202 -11.45 -11.20 9.08
CA TYR A 202 -11.17 -10.51 10.35
C TYR A 202 -11.36 -9.01 10.18
N ASP A 203 -12.20 -8.39 10.99
CA ASP A 203 -12.36 -6.94 11.07
C ASP A 203 -11.35 -6.37 12.08
N LYS A 204 -10.44 -5.53 11.60
CA LYS A 204 -9.43 -4.84 12.40
C LYS A 204 -9.60 -3.32 12.29
N SER A 205 -10.84 -2.86 12.44
CA SER A 205 -11.22 -1.46 12.22
C SER A 205 -11.20 -0.60 13.47
N SER A 206 -11.01 -1.17 14.68
CA SER A 206 -11.08 -0.39 15.93
C SER A 206 -10.12 0.80 15.98
N GLY A 207 -8.93 0.64 15.40
CA GLY A 207 -7.90 1.69 15.34
C GLY A 207 -8.00 2.62 14.12
N THR A 208 -8.90 2.35 13.16
CA THR A 208 -8.97 3.07 11.87
C THR A 208 -10.31 3.72 11.59
N ALA A 209 -11.41 3.13 12.07
CA ALA A 209 -12.75 3.69 11.92
C ALA A 209 -12.91 4.98 12.75
N PRO A 210 -13.77 5.93 12.29
CA PRO A 210 -13.97 7.19 12.99
C PRO A 210 -14.61 6.99 14.37
N PHE A 211 -13.84 7.10 15.44
CA PHE A 211 -14.29 6.86 16.82
C PHE A 211 -15.37 7.85 17.31
N LYS A 212 -15.44 9.05 16.72
CA LYS A 212 -16.45 10.07 17.05
C LYS A 212 -17.86 9.77 16.54
N ALA A 213 -18.02 8.75 15.70
CA ALA A 213 -19.31 8.40 15.10
C ALA A 213 -20.19 7.54 16.02
N GLY A 214 -19.77 7.26 17.25
CA GLY A 214 -20.54 6.43 18.20
C GLY A 214 -20.68 4.97 17.79
N LEU A 215 -19.71 4.45 17.03
CA LEU A 215 -19.67 3.05 16.59
C LEU A 215 -19.12 2.15 17.70
N ASP A 216 -19.61 0.92 17.75
CA ASP A 216 -19.02 -0.13 18.58
C ASP A 216 -17.77 -0.69 17.86
N LEU A 217 -16.61 -0.15 18.22
CA LEU A 217 -15.34 -0.42 17.56
C LEU A 217 -14.63 -1.59 18.26
N VAL A 218 -15.04 -2.81 17.95
CA VAL A 218 -14.43 -4.03 18.45
C VAL A 218 -13.88 -4.82 17.26
N ASP A 219 -12.58 -5.18 17.34
CA ASP A 219 -11.94 -6.07 16.38
C ASP A 219 -12.42 -7.51 16.58
N GLY A 220 -12.54 -8.28 15.49
CA GLY A 220 -12.99 -9.66 15.60
C GLY A 220 -13.30 -10.31 14.26
N TYR A 221 -13.62 -11.62 14.33
CA TYR A 221 -14.00 -12.38 13.15
C TYR A 221 -15.43 -12.07 12.72
N LEU A 222 -15.60 -11.71 11.45
CA LEU A 222 -16.90 -11.65 10.78
C LEU A 222 -17.29 -13.01 10.20
N TYR A 223 -16.27 -13.79 9.81
CA TYR A 223 -16.41 -15.16 9.31
C TYR A 223 -15.18 -15.97 9.67
N ARG A 224 -15.38 -17.23 10.04
CA ARG A 224 -14.33 -18.23 10.23
C ARG A 224 -14.87 -19.57 9.76
N SER A 225 -14.16 -20.28 8.87
CA SER A 225 -14.53 -21.64 8.48
C SER A 225 -14.35 -22.60 9.66
N ALA A 226 -15.09 -23.71 9.66
CA ALA A 226 -15.10 -24.65 10.78
C ALA A 226 -13.73 -25.27 11.07
N ASP A 227 -12.91 -25.41 10.04
CA ASP A 227 -11.58 -26.07 10.11
C ASP A 227 -10.47 -25.07 10.36
N PHE A 228 -10.75 -23.78 10.57
CA PHE A 228 -9.75 -22.73 10.75
C PHE A 228 -9.87 -22.09 12.15
N SER A 229 -8.84 -22.26 12.97
CA SER A 229 -8.78 -21.76 14.36
C SER A 229 -7.65 -20.78 14.65
N ASP A 230 -6.69 -20.65 13.72
CA ASP A 230 -5.47 -19.89 13.95
C ASP A 230 -5.65 -18.38 13.83
N ASP A 231 -4.90 -17.60 14.60
CA ASP A 231 -4.81 -16.15 14.52
C ASP A 231 -3.48 -15.68 13.87
N GLU A 232 -2.69 -16.63 13.43
CA GLU A 232 -1.42 -16.46 12.74
C GLU A 232 -1.26 -17.57 11.69
N GLN A 233 -0.68 -17.25 10.54
CA GLN A 233 -0.32 -18.28 9.57
C GLN A 233 0.96 -17.94 8.81
N VAL A 234 1.52 -18.94 8.13
CA VAL A 234 2.63 -18.78 7.21
C VAL A 234 2.10 -18.38 5.84
N VAL A 235 2.61 -17.28 5.31
CA VAL A 235 2.34 -16.85 3.94
C VAL A 235 3.61 -16.87 3.10
N LEU A 236 3.44 -16.84 1.79
CA LEU A 236 4.53 -16.75 0.82
C LEU A 236 4.49 -15.41 0.10
N GLU A 237 5.63 -14.75 0.03
CA GLU A 237 5.85 -13.56 -0.78
C GLU A 237 7.12 -13.77 -1.61
N ASN A 238 6.97 -13.84 -2.94
CA ASN A 238 8.06 -14.12 -3.87
C ASN A 238 8.92 -15.34 -3.45
N GLY A 239 8.27 -16.42 -2.96
CA GLY A 239 8.91 -17.63 -2.49
C GLY A 239 9.48 -17.57 -1.07
N HIS A 240 9.57 -16.42 -0.44
CA HIS A 240 9.98 -16.28 0.98
C HIS A 240 8.79 -16.49 1.90
N LYS A 241 9.03 -17.14 3.05
CA LYS A 241 8.01 -17.47 4.05
C LYS A 241 7.97 -16.43 5.15
N PHE A 242 6.76 -16.04 5.57
CA PHE A 242 6.56 -15.11 6.68
C PHE A 242 5.43 -15.57 7.59
N PHE A 243 5.64 -15.47 8.90
CA PHE A 243 4.56 -15.51 9.85
C PHE A 243 3.80 -14.18 9.81
N VAL A 244 2.50 -14.24 9.64
CA VAL A 244 1.60 -13.08 9.71
C VAL A 244 0.59 -13.32 10.82
N ASN A 245 0.60 -12.43 11.81
CA ASN A 245 -0.36 -12.38 12.89
C ASN A 245 -1.20 -11.11 12.75
N TRP A 246 -2.48 -11.27 12.41
CA TRP A 246 -3.38 -10.13 12.20
C TRP A 246 -4.03 -9.62 13.47
N THR A 247 -4.07 -10.38 14.54
CA THR A 247 -4.64 -9.95 15.82
C THR A 247 -3.67 -9.06 16.59
N GLU A 248 -2.42 -9.45 16.73
CA GLU A 248 -1.39 -8.74 17.50
C GLU A 248 -0.46 -7.85 16.66
N GLY A 249 -0.34 -8.13 15.36
CA GLY A 249 0.55 -7.40 14.44
C GLY A 249 0.10 -5.96 14.17
N GLN A 250 1.01 -5.13 13.74
CA GLN A 250 0.70 -3.76 13.32
C GLN A 250 -0.15 -3.77 12.04
N LYS A 251 -1.02 -2.76 11.88
CA LYS A 251 -1.97 -2.66 10.75
C LYS A 251 -2.74 -3.97 10.58
N THR A 252 -2.62 -4.64 9.44
CA THR A 252 -3.26 -5.91 9.12
C THR A 252 -2.39 -7.13 9.43
N GLY A 253 -1.16 -6.93 9.93
CA GLY A 253 -0.22 -7.99 10.33
C GLY A 253 1.11 -7.96 9.57
N PHE A 254 1.13 -7.51 8.32
CA PHE A 254 2.33 -7.43 7.48
C PHE A 254 2.30 -6.18 6.59
N PHE A 255 3.47 -5.67 6.19
CA PHE A 255 3.61 -4.49 5.33
C PHE A 255 3.76 -4.91 3.87
N LEU A 256 2.64 -5.19 3.21
CA LEU A 256 2.60 -5.62 1.81
C LEU A 256 3.07 -4.55 0.82
N ASP A 257 2.99 -3.27 1.24
CA ASP A 257 3.39 -2.11 0.43
C ASP A 257 4.89 -2.03 0.11
N GLN A 258 5.72 -2.82 0.78
CA GLN A 258 7.18 -2.88 0.56
C GLN A 258 7.63 -4.11 -0.27
N ARG A 259 6.73 -4.93 -0.83
CA ARG A 259 7.07 -6.18 -1.55
C ARG A 259 8.13 -5.97 -2.62
N GLU A 260 7.91 -5.05 -3.55
CA GLU A 260 8.82 -4.80 -4.67
C GLU A 260 10.15 -4.20 -4.19
N ASN A 261 10.09 -3.36 -3.16
CA ASN A 261 11.28 -2.78 -2.55
C ASN A 261 12.11 -3.86 -1.82
N ARG A 262 11.46 -4.84 -1.18
CA ARG A 262 12.15 -6.00 -0.60
C ARG A 262 12.83 -6.83 -1.67
N ALA A 263 12.15 -7.10 -2.78
CA ALA A 263 12.75 -7.83 -3.90
C ALA A 263 13.97 -7.10 -4.47
N LEU A 264 13.88 -5.77 -4.59
CA LEU A 264 15.00 -4.96 -5.05
C LEU A 264 16.17 -4.96 -4.06
N VAL A 265 15.92 -4.89 -2.74
CA VAL A 265 16.96 -5.07 -1.71
C VAL A 265 17.62 -6.43 -1.88
N GLY A 266 16.86 -7.51 -2.06
CA GLY A 266 17.40 -8.83 -2.33
C GLY A 266 18.37 -8.82 -3.51
N LYS A 267 17.98 -8.23 -4.65
CA LYS A 267 18.83 -8.11 -5.85
C LYS A 267 20.19 -7.48 -5.57
N TYR A 268 20.26 -6.52 -4.66
CA TYR A 268 21.50 -5.80 -4.33
C TYR A 268 22.25 -6.39 -3.13
N SER A 269 21.76 -7.45 -2.47
CA SER A 269 22.32 -7.93 -1.20
C SER A 269 23.46 -8.95 -1.32
N ARG A 270 23.62 -9.59 -2.48
CA ARG A 270 24.62 -10.67 -2.65
C ARG A 270 26.03 -10.21 -2.27
N GLY A 271 26.66 -10.97 -1.35
CA GLY A 271 28.04 -10.72 -0.89
C GLY A 271 28.20 -9.51 0.03
N ARG A 272 27.12 -8.92 0.52
CA ARG A 272 27.14 -7.69 1.33
C ARG A 272 26.80 -7.95 2.81
N ASN A 273 27.35 -7.11 3.68
CA ASN A 273 26.89 -6.93 5.05
C ASN A 273 25.76 -5.90 5.05
N VAL A 274 24.61 -6.29 5.55
CA VAL A 274 23.37 -5.52 5.45
C VAL A 274 22.90 -5.04 6.83
N LEU A 275 22.50 -3.77 6.93
CA LEU A 275 21.82 -3.22 8.10
C LEU A 275 20.37 -2.89 7.76
N ASN A 276 19.43 -3.50 8.47
CA ASN A 276 18.00 -3.21 8.35
C ASN A 276 17.50 -2.48 9.60
N LEU A 277 17.28 -1.17 9.48
CA LEU A 277 16.77 -0.31 10.54
C LEU A 277 15.24 -0.23 10.47
N PHE A 278 14.58 -0.20 11.65
CA PHE A 278 13.12 -0.27 11.78
C PHE A 278 12.57 -1.54 11.13
N CYS A 279 13.23 -2.65 11.43
CA CYS A 279 13.08 -3.89 10.67
C CYS A 279 11.71 -4.56 10.84
N TYR A 280 10.91 -4.18 11.83
CA TYR A 280 9.63 -4.82 12.19
C TYR A 280 9.80 -6.35 12.23
N THR A 281 9.07 -7.11 11.41
CA THR A 281 9.15 -8.58 11.36
C THR A 281 10.25 -9.10 10.43
N GLY A 282 11.19 -8.26 9.98
CA GLY A 282 12.37 -8.65 9.21
C GLY A 282 12.14 -8.89 7.74
N GLY A 283 11.10 -8.31 7.13
CA GLY A 283 10.80 -8.55 5.73
C GLY A 283 11.99 -8.30 4.80
N PHE A 284 12.66 -7.15 4.90
CA PHE A 284 13.87 -6.86 4.12
C PHE A 284 15.03 -7.80 4.45
N SER A 285 15.19 -8.20 5.72
CA SER A 285 16.27 -9.08 6.16
C SER A 285 16.15 -10.48 5.58
N VAL A 286 14.92 -11.03 5.50
CA VAL A 286 14.65 -12.32 4.86
C VAL A 286 15.04 -12.28 3.38
N TYR A 287 14.66 -11.24 2.65
CA TYR A 287 15.03 -11.08 1.25
C TYR A 287 16.56 -10.91 1.06
N ALA A 288 17.20 -10.15 1.93
CA ALA A 288 18.66 -9.97 1.87
C ALA A 288 19.40 -11.29 2.05
N LEU A 289 19.07 -12.07 3.08
CA LEU A 289 19.69 -13.37 3.33
C LEU A 289 19.37 -14.40 2.25
N GLY A 290 18.11 -14.46 1.81
CA GLY A 290 17.66 -15.37 0.75
C GLY A 290 18.35 -15.12 -0.59
N ASN A 291 18.82 -13.91 -0.84
CA ASN A 291 19.54 -13.53 -2.04
C ASN A 291 21.07 -13.43 -1.84
N GLY A 292 21.60 -13.95 -0.74
CA GLY A 292 23.04 -14.16 -0.55
C GLY A 292 23.78 -13.02 0.13
N ALA A 293 23.13 -12.22 0.99
CA ALA A 293 23.85 -11.36 1.93
C ALA A 293 24.79 -12.19 2.79
N VAL A 294 25.96 -11.68 3.13
CA VAL A 294 26.94 -12.35 4.02
C VAL A 294 26.38 -12.39 5.42
N HIS A 295 25.99 -11.25 5.93
CA HIS A 295 25.39 -11.08 7.25
C HIS A 295 24.34 -9.98 7.24
N VAL A 296 23.29 -10.10 8.05
CA VAL A 296 22.25 -9.09 8.23
C VAL A 296 22.08 -8.76 9.70
N ASP A 297 22.26 -7.49 10.04
CA ASP A 297 21.89 -6.94 11.34
C ASP A 297 20.51 -6.27 11.23
N SER A 298 19.56 -6.71 12.06
CA SER A 298 18.18 -6.18 12.11
C SER A 298 17.94 -5.41 13.39
N VAL A 299 17.48 -4.18 13.30
CA VAL A 299 17.29 -3.27 14.44
C VAL A 299 15.84 -2.80 14.52
N ASP A 300 15.21 -3.02 15.67
CA ASP A 300 13.90 -2.47 16.01
C ASP A 300 13.81 -2.19 17.51
N SER A 301 13.05 -1.19 17.91
CA SER A 301 12.82 -0.88 19.32
C SER A 301 11.84 -1.85 20.02
N SER A 302 11.08 -2.61 19.24
CA SER A 302 10.11 -3.58 19.74
C SER A 302 10.72 -4.98 19.91
N ARG A 303 10.75 -5.50 21.14
CA ARG A 303 11.18 -6.87 21.42
C ARG A 303 10.34 -7.88 20.62
N LYS A 304 9.00 -7.72 20.61
CA LYS A 304 8.11 -8.60 19.84
C LYS A 304 8.46 -8.62 18.34
N ALA A 305 8.84 -7.48 17.77
CA ALA A 305 9.26 -7.40 16.38
C ALA A 305 10.55 -8.17 16.14
N VAL A 306 11.59 -7.98 16.98
CA VAL A 306 12.85 -8.68 16.87
C VAL A 306 12.68 -10.20 17.05
N ASP A 307 11.85 -10.63 18.01
CA ASP A 307 11.55 -12.05 18.21
C ASP A 307 10.86 -12.66 16.97
N MET A 308 10.01 -11.88 16.28
CA MET A 308 9.39 -12.32 15.02
C MET A 308 10.40 -12.37 13.87
N VAL A 309 11.41 -11.49 13.85
CA VAL A 309 12.53 -11.61 12.89
C VAL A 309 13.21 -12.95 13.02
N GLU A 310 13.59 -13.36 14.24
CA GLU A 310 14.26 -14.65 14.49
C GLU A 310 13.39 -15.84 14.06
N ARG A 311 12.08 -15.78 14.32
CA ARG A 311 11.12 -16.79 13.83
C ARG A 311 11.10 -16.87 12.30
N ASN A 312 11.09 -15.73 11.61
CA ASN A 312 11.10 -15.69 10.15
C ASN A 312 12.43 -16.15 9.55
N MET A 313 13.59 -15.87 10.22
CA MET A 313 14.89 -16.42 9.82
C MET A 313 14.88 -17.95 9.89
N SER A 314 14.42 -18.51 11.01
CA SER A 314 14.31 -19.96 11.22
C SER A 314 13.34 -20.61 10.24
N LEU A 315 12.18 -19.97 9.97
CA LEU A 315 11.16 -20.45 9.03
C LEU A 315 11.70 -20.60 7.59
N ASN A 316 12.63 -19.73 7.20
CA ASN A 316 13.30 -19.78 5.89
C ASN A 316 14.57 -20.64 5.88
N GLY A 317 14.94 -21.26 7.01
CA GLY A 317 16.09 -22.15 7.11
C GLY A 317 17.44 -21.45 7.02
N PHE A 318 17.53 -20.17 7.37
CA PHE A 318 18.78 -19.44 7.36
C PHE A 318 19.67 -19.84 8.54
N ASP A 319 20.98 -19.89 8.30
CA ASP A 319 21.98 -20.12 9.34
C ASP A 319 21.95 -18.96 10.34
N ALA A 320 21.75 -19.28 11.62
CA ALA A 320 21.70 -18.31 12.71
C ALA A 320 22.96 -17.42 12.82
N SER A 321 24.12 -17.92 12.38
CA SER A 321 25.36 -17.13 12.36
C SER A 321 25.35 -15.97 11.36
N ARG A 322 24.41 -15.97 10.40
CA ARG A 322 24.28 -14.95 9.36
C ARG A 322 23.30 -13.83 9.71
N HIS A 323 22.70 -13.88 10.90
CA HIS A 323 21.75 -12.86 11.35
C HIS A 323 22.01 -12.45 12.80
N THR A 324 21.79 -11.18 13.11
CA THR A 324 21.75 -10.68 14.49
C THR A 324 20.62 -9.67 14.67
N GLY A 325 19.72 -9.95 15.62
CA GLY A 325 18.64 -9.06 16.00
C GLY A 325 19.00 -8.15 17.17
N TYR A 326 18.77 -6.83 17.03
CA TYR A 326 19.01 -5.84 18.08
C TYR A 326 17.70 -5.16 18.48
N CYS A 327 17.35 -5.24 19.75
CA CYS A 327 16.20 -4.52 20.31
C CYS A 327 16.67 -3.19 20.93
N THR A 328 16.75 -2.15 20.11
CA THR A 328 17.21 -0.81 20.50
C THR A 328 16.69 0.27 19.57
N ASP A 329 16.85 1.53 19.93
CA ASP A 329 16.56 2.66 19.04
C ASP A 329 17.52 2.71 17.85
N ALA A 330 16.98 2.87 16.64
CA ALA A 330 17.76 2.85 15.40
C ALA A 330 18.79 3.98 15.30
N ILE A 331 18.48 5.17 15.84
CA ILE A 331 19.41 6.32 15.81
C ILE A 331 20.53 6.10 16.83
N GLU A 332 20.20 5.55 17.99
CA GLU A 332 21.21 5.17 19.00
C GLU A 332 22.13 4.09 18.46
N PHE A 333 21.59 3.08 17.79
CA PHE A 333 22.38 2.04 17.13
C PHE A 333 23.35 2.63 16.09
N LEU A 334 22.86 3.51 15.20
CA LEU A 334 23.70 4.16 14.19
C LEU A 334 24.84 4.99 14.76
N ARG A 335 24.65 5.63 15.93
CA ARG A 335 25.73 6.39 16.58
C ARG A 335 26.88 5.51 17.04
N ASN A 336 26.58 4.29 17.45
CA ASN A 336 27.55 3.39 18.08
C ASN A 336 28.15 2.39 17.11
N VAL A 337 27.58 2.23 15.90
CA VAL A 337 28.08 1.31 14.90
C VAL A 337 29.39 1.82 14.28
N PRO A 338 30.39 0.96 14.05
CA PRO A 338 31.60 1.34 13.33
C PRO A 338 31.28 1.86 11.91
N GLU A 339 32.08 2.79 11.41
CA GLU A 339 32.03 3.20 10.02
C GLU A 339 32.40 2.03 9.11
N ASP A 340 31.89 2.04 7.89
CA ASP A 340 32.22 1.08 6.83
C ASP A 340 31.90 -0.40 7.15
N LYS A 341 31.15 -0.67 8.22
CA LYS A 341 30.72 -2.04 8.55
C LYS A 341 29.74 -2.61 7.55
N TYR A 342 28.86 -1.76 6.98
CA TYR A 342 27.75 -2.19 6.13
C TYR A 342 27.88 -1.66 4.72
N ASP A 343 27.72 -2.57 3.76
CA ASP A 343 27.72 -2.28 2.32
C ASP A 343 26.33 -1.88 1.80
N LEU A 344 25.26 -2.23 2.56
CA LEU A 344 23.90 -1.91 2.24
C LEU A 344 23.12 -1.59 3.52
N MET A 345 22.40 -0.47 3.51
CA MET A 345 21.51 -0.09 4.63
C MET A 345 20.08 0.11 4.16
N ILE A 346 19.12 -0.35 4.95
CA ILE A 346 17.69 -0.07 4.80
C ILE A 346 17.27 0.88 5.93
N VAL A 347 16.63 1.99 5.56
CA VAL A 347 16.16 3.06 6.45
C VAL A 347 14.68 3.28 6.18
N ASP A 348 13.83 2.52 6.87
CA ASP A 348 12.37 2.54 6.68
C ASP A 348 11.63 2.94 7.99
N PRO A 349 11.77 4.19 8.43
CA PRO A 349 11.19 4.67 9.68
C PRO A 349 9.65 4.78 9.59
N PRO A 350 8.95 4.73 10.74
CA PRO A 350 7.54 5.06 10.78
C PRO A 350 7.29 6.51 10.32
N ALA A 351 6.06 6.81 9.92
CA ALA A 351 5.68 8.15 9.46
C ALA A 351 5.95 9.21 10.55
N PHE A 352 6.91 10.10 10.31
CA PHE A 352 7.25 11.19 11.25
C PHE A 352 6.23 12.33 11.25
N ALA A 353 5.36 12.43 10.22
CA ALA A 353 4.29 13.40 10.18
C ALA A 353 2.95 12.73 9.87
N LYS A 354 1.94 12.97 10.72
CA LYS A 354 0.54 12.55 10.52
C LYS A 354 -0.37 13.71 10.10
N HIS A 355 0.09 14.96 10.20
CA HIS A 355 -0.64 16.18 9.84
C HIS A 355 0.33 17.27 9.39
N ARG A 356 -0.15 18.23 8.58
CA ARG A 356 0.66 19.29 7.97
C ARG A 356 1.47 20.12 8.96
N GLY A 357 0.95 20.35 10.16
CA GLY A 357 1.69 21.08 11.21
C GLY A 357 2.97 20.40 11.70
N ALA A 358 3.13 19.09 11.46
CA ALA A 358 4.33 18.33 11.81
C ALA A 358 5.38 18.25 10.68
N LEU A 359 5.08 18.79 9.48
CA LEU A 359 5.91 18.62 8.27
C LEU A 359 7.37 19.01 8.49
N ASN A 360 7.64 20.21 8.97
CA ASN A 360 9.02 20.69 9.15
C ASN A 360 9.82 19.86 10.15
N ASN A 361 9.20 19.38 11.22
CA ASN A 361 9.86 18.49 12.18
C ASN A 361 10.15 17.13 11.58
N ALA A 362 9.24 16.60 10.77
CA ALA A 362 9.44 15.35 10.04
C ALA A 362 10.60 15.46 9.04
N LEU A 363 10.67 16.53 8.25
CA LEU A 363 11.77 16.74 7.29
C LEU A 363 13.13 16.80 8.00
N ARG A 364 13.21 17.49 9.15
CA ARG A 364 14.43 17.50 9.98
C ARG A 364 14.77 16.12 10.54
N ALA A 365 13.78 15.30 10.90
CA ALA A 365 14.00 13.94 11.37
C ALA A 365 14.53 13.04 10.25
N TYR A 366 13.94 13.10 9.04
CA TYR A 366 14.44 12.41 7.86
C TYR A 366 15.86 12.85 7.51
N GLN A 367 16.17 14.16 7.54
CA GLN A 367 17.52 14.68 7.28
C GLN A 367 18.52 14.08 8.28
N ARG A 368 18.26 14.15 9.60
CA ARG A 368 19.18 13.63 10.60
C ARG A 368 19.42 12.14 10.50
N LEU A 369 18.35 11.35 10.26
CA LEU A 369 18.44 9.91 10.12
C LEU A 369 19.25 9.51 8.87
N ASN A 370 18.98 10.15 7.73
CA ASN A 370 19.71 9.90 6.50
C ASN A 370 21.17 10.37 6.58
N ALA A 371 21.45 11.50 7.24
CA ALA A 371 22.84 11.95 7.46
C ALA A 371 23.63 10.92 8.28
N ALA A 372 23.03 10.37 9.34
CA ALA A 372 23.66 9.32 10.13
C ALA A 372 23.92 8.05 9.30
N ALA A 373 22.96 7.60 8.48
CA ALA A 373 23.14 6.43 7.63
C ALA A 373 24.23 6.67 6.55
N ILE A 374 24.18 7.83 5.87
CA ILE A 374 25.17 8.20 4.85
C ILE A 374 26.58 8.27 5.44
N SER A 375 26.75 8.76 6.66
CA SER A 375 28.06 8.83 7.32
C SER A 375 28.64 7.46 7.66
N LYS A 376 27.80 6.42 7.84
CA LYS A 376 28.19 5.11 8.36
C LYS A 376 28.28 4.01 7.31
N VAL A 377 27.63 4.19 6.16
CA VAL A 377 27.71 3.21 5.08
C VAL A 377 29.11 3.22 4.46
N ALA A 378 29.62 2.05 4.10
CA ALA A 378 30.91 1.90 3.44
C ALA A 378 31.00 2.71 2.12
N PRO A 379 32.18 3.20 1.73
CA PRO A 379 32.38 3.80 0.40
C PRO A 379 31.97 2.81 -0.71
N GLY A 380 31.19 3.29 -1.69
CA GLY A 380 30.57 2.43 -2.70
C GLY A 380 29.34 1.65 -2.21
N GLY A 381 28.89 1.94 -0.99
CA GLY A 381 27.73 1.30 -0.40
C GLY A 381 26.39 1.87 -0.88
N LEU A 382 25.31 1.14 -0.56
CA LEU A 382 23.95 1.45 -0.97
C LEU A 382 23.07 1.77 0.23
N ILE A 383 22.14 2.71 0.05
CA ILE A 383 21.11 3.01 1.06
C ILE A 383 19.74 2.99 0.38
N PHE A 384 18.84 2.16 0.90
CA PHE A 384 17.42 2.21 0.62
C PHE A 384 16.74 3.04 1.70
N THR A 385 16.24 4.22 1.38
CA THR A 385 15.60 5.10 2.36
C THR A 385 14.17 5.41 1.97
N PHE A 386 13.24 5.38 2.95
CA PHE A 386 11.81 5.45 2.71
C PHE A 386 11.10 6.49 3.57
N SER A 387 9.93 6.90 3.10
CA SER A 387 8.93 7.64 3.86
C SER A 387 7.52 7.18 3.47
N CYS A 388 6.73 6.73 4.44
CA CYS A 388 5.31 6.40 4.27
C CYS A 388 4.37 7.55 4.70
N SER A 389 4.90 8.76 4.97
CA SER A 389 4.10 9.91 5.40
C SER A 389 3.37 10.55 4.22
N GLN A 390 2.03 10.59 4.23
CA GLN A 390 1.23 11.27 3.21
C GLN A 390 1.47 12.78 3.15
N VAL A 391 1.89 13.39 4.26
CA VAL A 391 2.12 14.85 4.35
C VAL A 391 3.46 15.28 3.76
N VAL A 392 4.38 14.33 3.62
CA VAL A 392 5.70 14.54 3.01
C VAL A 392 5.61 14.07 1.57
N ASP A 393 5.64 14.99 0.61
CA ASP A 393 5.68 14.64 -0.81
C ASP A 393 7.07 14.15 -1.26
N LYS A 394 7.18 13.71 -2.51
CA LYS A 394 8.41 13.13 -3.08
C LYS A 394 9.54 14.14 -3.13
N GLU A 395 9.23 15.39 -3.49
CA GLU A 395 10.18 16.47 -3.62
C GLU A 395 10.73 16.88 -2.25
N ALA A 396 9.86 17.06 -1.27
CA ALA A 396 10.24 17.42 0.10
C ALA A 396 11.09 16.31 0.75
N PHE A 397 10.75 15.03 0.52
CA PHE A 397 11.56 13.91 0.99
C PHE A 397 12.95 13.90 0.33
N ALA A 398 13.00 14.03 -1.00
CA ALA A 398 14.27 14.08 -1.73
C ALA A 398 15.14 15.26 -1.28
N LEU A 399 14.55 16.44 -0.99
CA LEU A 399 15.25 17.60 -0.47
C LEU A 399 15.81 17.36 0.94
N ALA A 400 15.08 16.64 1.80
CA ALA A 400 15.59 16.28 3.13
C ALA A 400 16.82 15.33 3.02
N VAL A 401 16.78 14.37 2.09
CA VAL A 401 17.90 13.45 1.81
C VAL A 401 19.07 14.19 1.17
N PHE A 402 18.82 15.12 0.23
CA PHE A 402 19.85 16.00 -0.33
C PHE A 402 20.56 16.80 0.78
N SER A 403 19.78 17.41 1.69
CA SER A 403 20.34 18.17 2.80
C SER A 403 21.19 17.29 3.74
N ALA A 404 20.79 16.03 3.93
CA ALA A 404 21.56 15.04 4.68
C ALA A 404 22.89 14.73 4.00
N ALA A 405 22.89 14.46 2.69
CA ALA A 405 24.11 14.20 1.92
C ALA A 405 25.08 15.41 1.95
N ALA A 406 24.56 16.61 1.71
CA ALA A 406 25.36 17.84 1.77
C ALA A 406 26.00 18.05 3.15
N GLN A 407 25.29 17.72 4.24
CA GLN A 407 25.81 17.81 5.60
C GLN A 407 26.98 16.86 5.88
N THR A 408 27.00 15.68 5.22
CA THR A 408 28.06 14.68 5.42
C THR A 408 29.28 14.96 4.56
N GLY A 409 29.18 15.80 3.52
CA GLY A 409 30.25 16.07 2.56
C GLY A 409 30.54 14.90 1.61
N ARG A 410 29.78 13.80 1.66
CA ARG A 410 29.96 12.65 0.77
C ARG A 410 29.25 12.86 -0.57
N SER A 411 29.80 12.31 -1.63
CA SER A 411 29.16 12.24 -2.95
C SER A 411 28.08 11.17 -2.93
N VAL A 412 26.83 11.56 -3.24
CA VAL A 412 25.67 10.66 -3.22
C VAL A 412 24.91 10.75 -4.54
N ARG A 413 24.57 9.61 -5.13
CA ARG A 413 23.77 9.52 -6.36
C ARG A 413 22.48 8.76 -6.09
N ILE A 414 21.39 9.23 -6.66
CA ILE A 414 20.10 8.49 -6.69
C ILE A 414 20.18 7.52 -7.87
N LEU A 415 20.12 6.22 -7.57
CA LEU A 415 20.08 5.17 -8.59
C LEU A 415 18.66 4.86 -9.02
N ASP A 416 17.69 4.96 -8.07
CA ASP A 416 16.29 4.66 -8.34
C ASP A 416 15.35 5.45 -7.41
N ARG A 417 14.09 5.61 -7.85
CA ARG A 417 12.98 6.20 -7.09
C ARG A 417 11.94 5.13 -6.86
N LEU A 418 11.68 4.82 -5.60
CA LEU A 418 10.90 3.68 -5.15
C LEU A 418 9.50 4.09 -4.76
N ASN A 419 8.53 3.23 -5.03
CA ASN A 419 7.11 3.46 -4.82
C ASN A 419 6.45 2.25 -4.17
N GLN A 420 5.13 2.36 -3.93
CA GLN A 420 4.26 1.25 -3.54
C GLN A 420 4.03 0.28 -4.71
N PRO A 421 3.79 -1.02 -4.44
CA PRO A 421 3.60 -2.05 -5.47
C PRO A 421 2.22 -1.98 -6.14
N ALA A 422 2.04 -2.78 -7.18
CA ALA A 422 0.84 -2.79 -8.03
C ALA A 422 -0.48 -3.07 -7.30
N ASP A 423 -0.45 -3.85 -6.21
CA ASP A 423 -1.64 -4.11 -5.39
C ASP A 423 -2.02 -2.94 -4.47
N HIS A 424 -1.19 -1.92 -4.39
CA HIS A 424 -1.49 -0.63 -3.78
C HIS A 424 -1.77 0.42 -4.88
N ALA A 425 -2.63 0.04 -5.83
CA ALA A 425 -2.91 0.85 -7.01
C ALA A 425 -3.40 2.26 -6.65
N VAL A 426 -2.93 3.24 -7.40
CA VAL A 426 -3.37 4.63 -7.29
C VAL A 426 -4.37 4.90 -8.40
N ASN A 427 -5.55 5.40 -8.05
CA ASN A 427 -6.50 5.87 -9.03
C ASN A 427 -5.95 7.13 -9.71
N ILE A 428 -5.86 7.11 -11.05
CA ILE A 428 -5.32 8.24 -11.82
C ILE A 428 -6.08 9.56 -11.58
N TYR A 429 -7.36 9.45 -11.19
CA TYR A 429 -8.22 10.59 -10.84
C TYR A 429 -8.09 11.02 -9.37
N HIS A 430 -7.28 10.28 -8.57
CA HIS A 430 -7.03 10.54 -7.15
C HIS A 430 -5.56 10.25 -6.81
N PRO A 431 -4.64 11.10 -7.28
CA PRO A 431 -3.20 10.90 -7.08
C PRO A 431 -2.76 10.98 -5.60
N GLU A 432 -3.61 11.49 -4.70
CA GLU A 432 -3.40 11.52 -3.26
C GLU A 432 -3.31 10.11 -2.63
N GLY A 433 -3.70 9.07 -3.37
CA GLY A 433 -3.50 7.66 -2.99
C GLY A 433 -2.04 7.23 -2.99
N GLU A 434 -1.14 8.00 -3.59
CA GLU A 434 0.29 7.73 -3.56
C GLU A 434 0.90 8.22 -2.24
N TYR A 435 1.39 7.30 -1.41
CA TYR A 435 1.90 7.65 -0.07
C TYR A 435 3.30 7.13 0.22
N LEU A 436 3.73 6.00 -0.36
CA LEU A 436 5.06 5.44 -0.17
C LEU A 436 6.03 6.05 -1.18
N LYS A 437 7.13 6.55 -0.71
CA LYS A 437 8.24 7.05 -1.53
C LYS A 437 9.56 6.59 -0.93
N GLY A 438 10.49 6.24 -1.80
CA GLY A 438 11.83 5.84 -1.41
C GLY A 438 12.87 6.27 -2.43
N LEU A 439 14.11 6.21 -2.00
CA LEU A 439 15.30 6.45 -2.84
C LEU A 439 16.27 5.30 -2.63
N LEU A 440 16.81 4.77 -3.73
CA LEU A 440 18.01 3.96 -3.70
C LEU A 440 19.22 4.89 -3.96
N LEU A 441 20.09 4.99 -2.98
CA LEU A 441 21.26 5.85 -3.01
C LEU A 441 22.53 5.02 -3.16
N TYR A 442 23.48 5.54 -3.94
CA TYR A 442 24.88 5.10 -3.99
C TYR A 442 25.73 6.17 -3.31
N VAL A 443 26.60 5.78 -2.39
CA VAL A 443 27.39 6.67 -1.54
C VAL A 443 28.88 6.41 -1.77
N GLU A 444 29.62 7.43 -2.25
CA GLU A 444 31.07 7.38 -2.44
C GLU A 444 31.84 7.70 -1.18
#